data_89dc25711ba7b59cc636e7d5feb5a671
#
_entry.id   89dc25711ba7b59cc636e7d5feb5a671
#
_cell.length_a   1.000
_cell.length_b   1.000
_cell.length_c   1.000
_cell.angle_alpha   90.00
_cell.angle_beta   90.00
_cell.angle_gamma   90.00
#
_symmetry.space_group_name_H-M   'P 1'
#
loop_
_entity.id
_entity.type
_entity.pdbx_description
1 polymer ?
#
loop_
_entity_poly.entity_id
_entity_poly.type
_entity_poly.pdbx_seq_one_letter_code
_entity_poly.pdbx_strand_id
1 'polypeptide(L)'
;MRLDISSYDIDNLKPITNGGHRGNFGACYLFYGDAIKIIDVDKDVIKKIDIEKRLEEASKVKVEGVSLPKMLVYVNNKFIGYTMPYYNAPNLKVILMKYKQGKLSITSNDINNAYTSILNKIDVLSYYKIIVNDIKPDNIIYLDGDFKLVDCDFYRVDTSLTYSDSLKKNKEILNHAYKKIINKYFECKTYKDNDIINTSLRMWFLW
;
A
#
# COMPACT_ATOMS: atom_id res chain seq x y z
N MET A 1 -2.17 4.54 -19.64
CA MET A 1 -2.28 5.97 -20.06
C MET A 1 -0.98 6.69 -19.78
N ARG A 2 -0.61 7.67 -20.62
CA ARG A 2 0.65 8.44 -20.52
C ARG A 2 0.36 9.90 -20.17
N LEU A 3 1.18 10.50 -19.32
CA LEU A 3 1.18 11.93 -18.97
C LEU A 3 2.59 12.47 -19.24
N ASP A 4 2.70 13.42 -20.15
CA ASP A 4 3.93 14.16 -20.40
C ASP A 4 3.89 15.47 -19.62
N ILE A 5 4.91 15.74 -18.81
CA ILE A 5 5.08 16.98 -18.04
C ILE A 5 6.43 17.60 -18.32
N SER A 6 6.60 18.88 -18.04
CA SER A 6 7.89 19.56 -18.20
C SER A 6 8.75 19.41 -16.94
N SER A 7 10.05 19.66 -17.05
CA SER A 7 10.94 19.77 -15.88
C SER A 7 10.51 20.89 -14.94
N TYR A 8 9.97 21.99 -15.47
CA TYR A 8 9.42 23.10 -14.67
C TYR A 8 8.25 22.64 -13.79
N ASP A 9 7.37 21.75 -14.30
CA ASP A 9 6.27 21.21 -13.51
C ASP A 9 6.77 20.40 -12.32
N ILE A 10 7.85 19.62 -12.52
CA ILE A 10 8.47 18.81 -11.44
C ILE A 10 9.01 19.70 -10.35
N ASP A 11 9.74 20.76 -10.69
CA ASP A 11 10.38 21.67 -9.73
C ASP A 11 9.36 22.42 -8.88
N ASN A 12 8.10 22.52 -9.37
CA ASN A 12 6.99 23.17 -8.67
C ASN A 12 6.04 22.21 -7.93
N LEU A 13 6.32 20.91 -7.92
CA LEU A 13 5.51 19.93 -7.19
C LEU A 13 5.56 20.16 -5.68
N LYS A 14 4.40 20.10 -5.01
CA LYS A 14 4.29 20.23 -3.56
C LYS A 14 4.42 18.86 -2.89
N PRO A 15 5.37 18.65 -1.97
CA PRO A 15 5.48 17.40 -1.21
C PRO A 15 4.19 17.07 -0.47
N ILE A 16 3.79 15.80 -0.46
CA ILE A 16 2.59 15.32 0.25
C ILE A 16 2.76 15.38 1.77
N THR A 17 3.99 15.21 2.28
CA THR A 17 4.26 15.21 3.71
C THR A 17 5.17 16.36 4.09
N ASN A 18 4.93 16.95 5.28
CA ASN A 18 5.83 17.90 5.90
C ASN A 18 7.19 17.22 6.14
N GLY A 19 8.12 17.36 5.21
CA GLY A 19 9.45 16.78 5.28
C GLY A 19 9.79 15.74 4.22
N GLY A 20 8.95 15.59 3.17
CA GLY A 20 9.25 14.76 2.01
C GLY A 20 9.61 13.33 2.40
N HIS A 21 8.66 12.43 2.51
CA HIS A 21 9.00 11.02 2.58
C HIS A 21 9.61 10.61 1.23
N ARG A 22 10.92 10.73 1.13
CA ARG A 22 11.68 9.95 0.18
C ARG A 22 11.61 8.49 0.64
N GLY A 23 10.74 7.72 0.02
CA GLY A 23 10.82 6.27 0.09
C GLY A 23 12.10 5.78 -0.62
N ASN A 24 12.43 4.51 -0.46
CA ASN A 24 13.61 3.89 -1.10
C ASN A 24 13.59 4.01 -2.64
N PHE A 25 12.43 4.31 -3.25
CA PHE A 25 12.20 4.33 -4.69
C PHE A 25 11.74 5.68 -5.24
N GLY A 26 11.70 6.73 -4.45
CA GLY A 26 11.30 8.04 -4.94
C GLY A 26 10.52 8.88 -3.94
N ALA A 27 9.98 10.00 -4.39
CA ALA A 27 9.22 10.95 -3.59
C ALA A 27 7.81 11.16 -4.14
N CYS A 28 6.85 11.40 -3.24
CA CYS A 28 5.45 11.64 -3.56
C CYS A 28 5.09 13.11 -3.39
N TYR A 29 4.31 13.63 -4.34
CA TYR A 29 3.88 15.03 -4.38
C TYR A 29 2.38 15.11 -4.69
N LEU A 30 1.76 16.26 -4.37
CA LEU A 30 0.40 16.57 -4.80
C LEU A 30 0.39 16.98 -6.27
N PHE A 31 -0.58 16.46 -7.02
CA PHE A 31 -0.74 16.75 -8.43
C PHE A 31 -2.24 16.74 -8.83
N TYR A 32 -2.87 17.90 -8.94
CA TYR A 32 -4.27 18.09 -9.35
C TYR A 32 -5.28 17.16 -8.61
N GLY A 33 -5.12 17.04 -7.29
CA GLY A 33 -5.97 16.20 -6.43
C GLY A 33 -5.57 14.73 -6.34
N ASP A 34 -4.64 14.29 -7.15
CA ASP A 34 -3.97 12.99 -7.07
C ASP A 34 -2.60 13.10 -6.37
N ALA A 35 -1.98 11.97 -6.14
CA ALA A 35 -0.55 11.89 -5.84
C ALA A 35 0.23 11.60 -7.13
N ILE A 36 1.38 12.23 -7.30
CA ILE A 36 2.39 11.86 -8.28
C ILE A 36 3.62 11.33 -7.54
N LYS A 37 4.08 10.14 -7.89
CA LYS A 37 5.32 9.56 -7.38
C LYS A 37 6.40 9.70 -8.44
N ILE A 38 7.46 10.45 -8.11
CA ILE A 38 8.67 10.56 -8.93
C ILE A 38 9.66 9.50 -8.45
N ILE A 39 10.04 8.59 -9.35
CA ILE A 39 10.92 7.47 -9.06
C ILE A 39 12.37 7.93 -9.23
N ASP A 40 13.18 7.73 -8.19
CA ASP A 40 14.61 8.03 -8.21
C ASP A 40 15.34 6.92 -8.98
N VAL A 41 15.79 7.26 -10.20
CA VAL A 41 16.10 6.26 -11.21
C VAL A 41 17.59 6.10 -11.48
N ASP A 42 18.43 6.91 -10.88
CA ASP A 42 19.85 6.98 -11.26
C ASP A 42 20.67 5.73 -10.88
N LYS A 43 20.07 4.75 -10.21
CA LYS A 43 20.83 3.63 -9.63
C LYS A 43 20.77 2.32 -10.43
N ASP A 44 19.81 2.13 -11.35
CA ASP A 44 19.73 0.86 -12.07
C ASP A 44 18.72 0.90 -13.25
N VAL A 45 19.18 1.02 -14.46
CA VAL A 45 18.35 1.11 -15.69
C VAL A 45 17.48 -0.13 -15.88
N ILE A 46 17.97 -1.31 -15.51
CA ILE A 46 17.23 -2.58 -15.66
C ILE A 46 16.02 -2.61 -14.72
N LYS A 47 16.20 -2.20 -13.48
CA LYS A 47 15.07 -2.09 -12.51
C LYS A 47 14.02 -1.09 -12.96
N LYS A 48 14.43 -0.03 -13.65
CA LYS A 48 13.53 0.98 -14.18
C LYS A 48 12.58 0.43 -15.23
N ILE A 49 13.12 -0.29 -16.22
CA ILE A 49 12.31 -0.89 -17.28
C ILE A 49 11.29 -1.88 -16.70
N ASP A 50 11.70 -2.68 -15.73
CA ASP A 50 10.80 -3.61 -15.06
C ASP A 50 9.71 -2.89 -14.25
N ILE A 51 10.04 -1.80 -13.56
CA ILE A 51 9.06 -0.97 -12.82
C ILE A 51 8.07 -0.34 -13.78
N GLU A 52 8.51 0.30 -14.86
CA GLU A 52 7.65 0.94 -15.86
C GLU A 52 6.63 -0.06 -16.41
N LYS A 53 7.08 -1.23 -16.88
CA LYS A 53 6.21 -2.28 -17.40
C LYS A 53 5.19 -2.76 -16.37
N ARG A 54 5.61 -3.02 -15.13
CA ARG A 54 4.71 -3.47 -14.05
C ARG A 54 3.64 -2.43 -13.73
N LEU A 55 4.03 -1.16 -13.66
CA LEU A 55 3.11 -0.06 -13.39
C LEU A 55 2.15 0.15 -14.58
N GLU A 56 2.61 -0.02 -15.82
CA GLU A 56 1.75 0.00 -16.99
C GLU A 56 0.68 -1.09 -16.93
N GLU A 57 1.06 -2.32 -16.60
CA GLU A 57 0.12 -3.42 -16.44
C GLU A 57 -0.88 -3.16 -15.31
N ALA A 58 -0.41 -2.69 -14.16
CA ALA A 58 -1.27 -2.36 -13.02
C ALA A 58 -2.21 -1.17 -13.30
N SER A 59 -1.82 -0.23 -14.17
CA SER A 59 -2.65 0.95 -14.53
C SER A 59 -3.92 0.60 -15.32
N LYS A 60 -3.99 -0.61 -15.85
CA LYS A 60 -5.18 -1.11 -16.57
C LYS A 60 -6.30 -1.54 -15.62
N VAL A 61 -6.00 -1.65 -14.34
CA VAL A 61 -6.92 -2.12 -13.30
C VAL A 61 -7.28 -0.97 -12.37
N LYS A 62 -8.55 -0.93 -11.95
CA LYS A 62 -9.05 0.00 -10.93
C LYS A 62 -9.68 -0.80 -9.81
N VAL A 63 -9.21 -0.59 -8.59
CA VAL A 63 -9.77 -1.18 -7.36
C VAL A 63 -10.01 -0.06 -6.37
N GLU A 64 -11.24 0.03 -5.88
CA GLU A 64 -11.57 1.03 -4.87
C GLU A 64 -10.73 0.85 -3.61
N GLY A 65 -10.20 1.94 -3.08
CA GLY A 65 -9.35 1.91 -1.90
C GLY A 65 -7.94 1.36 -2.14
N VAL A 66 -7.51 1.24 -3.39
CA VAL A 66 -6.13 0.86 -3.75
C VAL A 66 -5.53 1.93 -4.65
N SER A 67 -4.38 2.49 -4.26
CA SER A 67 -3.65 3.50 -5.05
C SER A 67 -2.87 2.85 -6.21
N LEU A 68 -3.59 2.18 -7.13
CA LEU A 68 -2.99 1.71 -8.38
C LEU A 68 -2.61 2.90 -9.27
N PRO A 69 -1.62 2.74 -10.18
CA PRO A 69 -1.24 3.77 -11.12
C PRO A 69 -2.43 4.20 -11.99
N LYS A 70 -2.59 5.50 -12.20
CA LYS A 70 -3.56 6.04 -13.16
C LYS A 70 -2.90 6.34 -14.50
N MET A 71 -1.78 7.06 -14.46
CA MET A 71 -1.01 7.44 -15.65
C MET A 71 0.48 7.28 -15.38
N LEU A 72 1.23 6.80 -16.34
CA LEU A 72 2.69 6.85 -16.31
C LEU A 72 3.16 8.24 -16.72
N VAL A 73 4.16 8.76 -16.02
CA VAL A 73 4.65 10.14 -16.16
C VAL A 73 6.00 10.15 -16.87
N TYR A 74 6.12 11.05 -17.85
CA TYR A 74 7.32 11.20 -18.66
C TYR A 74 7.76 12.66 -18.74
N VAL A 75 9.09 12.86 -18.81
CA VAL A 75 9.73 14.13 -19.16
C VAL A 75 10.69 13.86 -20.31
N ASN A 76 10.58 14.62 -21.40
CA ASN A 76 11.43 14.44 -22.58
C ASN A 76 11.47 12.97 -23.06
N ASN A 77 10.31 12.32 -23.13
CA ASN A 77 10.14 10.90 -23.45
C ASN A 77 10.81 9.91 -22.47
N LYS A 78 11.26 10.36 -21.32
CA LYS A 78 11.89 9.52 -20.29
C LYS A 78 10.86 9.23 -19.20
N PHE A 79 10.58 7.97 -18.91
CA PHE A 79 9.76 7.58 -17.78
C PHE A 79 10.39 8.06 -16.46
N ILE A 80 9.60 8.76 -15.63
CA ILE A 80 10.06 9.31 -14.37
C ILE A 80 9.17 8.92 -13.18
N GLY A 81 7.97 8.37 -13.42
CA GLY A 81 7.06 8.05 -12.34
C GLY A 81 5.63 7.79 -12.79
N TYR A 82 4.69 7.95 -11.87
CA TYR A 82 3.27 7.71 -12.14
C TYR A 82 2.36 8.53 -11.22
N THR A 83 1.12 8.75 -11.64
CA THR A 83 0.06 9.32 -10.80
C THR A 83 -0.79 8.20 -10.18
N MET A 84 -1.38 8.47 -9.02
CA MET A 84 -2.23 7.53 -8.28
C MET A 84 -3.25 8.27 -7.42
N PRO A 85 -4.35 7.63 -6.94
CA PRO A 85 -5.25 8.23 -5.98
C PRO A 85 -4.50 8.71 -4.72
N TYR A 86 -4.81 9.93 -4.27
CA TYR A 86 -4.27 10.50 -3.03
C TYR A 86 -5.28 10.35 -1.89
N TYR A 87 -4.84 9.89 -0.75
CA TYR A 87 -5.62 9.79 0.47
C TYR A 87 -4.99 10.66 1.56
N ASN A 88 -5.66 11.76 1.91
CA ASN A 88 -5.19 12.71 2.93
C ASN A 88 -5.57 12.24 4.34
N ALA A 89 -4.91 11.21 4.82
CA ALA A 89 -5.12 10.68 6.16
C ALA A 89 -3.84 10.01 6.71
N PRO A 90 -3.75 9.78 8.04
CA PRO A 90 -2.60 9.12 8.62
C PRO A 90 -2.51 7.65 8.18
N ASN A 91 -1.29 7.17 7.98
CA ASN A 91 -1.06 5.75 7.77
C ASN A 91 -1.20 4.95 9.08
N LEU A 92 -1.39 3.64 8.93
CA LEU A 92 -1.59 2.74 10.06
C LEU A 92 -0.41 2.75 11.04
N LYS A 93 0.81 3.00 10.60
CA LYS A 93 1.99 3.12 11.48
C LYS A 93 1.84 4.27 12.48
N VAL A 94 1.38 5.44 12.02
CA VAL A 94 1.12 6.59 12.90
C VAL A 94 0.03 6.26 13.92
N ILE A 95 -1.03 5.59 13.51
CA ILE A 95 -2.13 5.13 14.37
C ILE A 95 -1.60 4.16 15.44
N LEU A 96 -0.85 3.14 15.03
CA LEU A 96 -0.26 2.14 15.94
C LEU A 96 0.78 2.76 16.90
N MET A 97 1.52 3.77 16.47
CA MET A 97 2.42 4.51 17.38
C MET A 97 1.65 5.30 18.44
N LYS A 98 0.55 5.97 18.07
CA LYS A 98 -0.32 6.65 19.03
C LYS A 98 -0.94 5.67 20.04
N TYR A 99 -1.35 4.48 19.58
CA TYR A 99 -1.81 3.41 20.44
C TYR A 99 -0.74 2.98 21.46
N LYS A 100 0.49 2.71 21.02
CA LYS A 100 1.62 2.37 21.92
C LYS A 100 1.91 3.47 22.97
N GLN A 101 1.70 4.73 22.59
CA GLN A 101 1.85 5.88 23.50
C GLN A 101 0.67 6.09 24.44
N GLY A 102 -0.38 5.25 24.39
CA GLY A 102 -1.60 5.41 25.18
C GLY A 102 -2.48 6.58 24.74
N LYS A 103 -2.21 7.20 23.58
CA LYS A 103 -2.96 8.35 23.06
C LYS A 103 -4.19 7.95 22.23
N LEU A 104 -4.35 6.68 21.96
CA LEU A 104 -5.46 6.11 21.18
C LEU A 104 -5.76 4.71 21.71
N SER A 105 -7.04 4.36 21.79
CA SER A 105 -7.48 2.99 22.06
C SER A 105 -7.74 2.28 20.74
N ILE A 106 -7.30 1.03 20.61
CA ILE A 106 -7.59 0.13 19.49
C ILE A 106 -8.18 -1.14 20.09
N THR A 107 -9.33 -1.54 19.58
CA THR A 107 -10.04 -2.76 19.99
C THR A 107 -9.69 -3.92 19.06
N SER A 108 -9.99 -5.15 19.49
CA SER A 108 -9.92 -6.34 18.62
C SER A 108 -10.78 -6.20 17.37
N ASN A 109 -11.93 -5.49 17.52
CA ASN A 109 -12.85 -5.25 16.42
C ASN A 109 -12.22 -4.33 15.35
N ASP A 110 -11.50 -3.29 15.76
CA ASP A 110 -10.77 -2.40 14.84
C ASP A 110 -9.71 -3.17 14.06
N ILE A 111 -9.01 -4.09 14.72
CA ILE A 111 -8.00 -4.95 14.11
C ILE A 111 -8.64 -5.89 13.07
N ASN A 112 -9.76 -6.53 13.43
CA ASN A 112 -10.49 -7.41 12.54
C ASN A 112 -11.08 -6.66 11.33
N ASN A 113 -11.62 -5.48 11.55
CA ASN A 113 -12.13 -4.62 10.48
C ASN A 113 -11.02 -4.22 9.50
N ALA A 114 -9.83 -3.88 10.01
CA ALA A 114 -8.67 -3.56 9.17
C ALA A 114 -8.28 -4.75 8.29
N TYR A 115 -8.18 -5.94 8.89
CA TYR A 115 -7.86 -7.16 8.15
C TYR A 115 -8.91 -7.45 7.08
N THR A 116 -10.19 -7.47 7.44
CA THR A 116 -11.29 -7.76 6.51
C THR A 116 -11.34 -6.76 5.36
N SER A 117 -11.19 -5.47 5.67
CA SER A 117 -11.14 -4.42 4.64
C SER A 117 -10.00 -4.64 3.63
N ILE A 118 -8.80 -4.99 4.12
CA ILE A 118 -7.65 -5.27 3.24
C ILE A 118 -7.86 -6.57 2.48
N LEU A 119 -8.41 -7.61 3.12
CA LEU A 119 -8.69 -8.89 2.49
C LEU A 119 -9.66 -8.75 1.30
N ASN A 120 -10.70 -7.94 1.44
CA ASN A 120 -11.64 -7.66 0.35
C ASN A 120 -10.96 -7.01 -0.86
N LYS A 121 -10.01 -6.09 -0.63
CA LYS A 121 -9.22 -5.47 -1.71
C LYS A 121 -8.27 -6.48 -2.37
N ILE A 122 -7.65 -7.33 -1.56
CA ILE A 122 -6.79 -8.42 -2.02
C ILE A 122 -7.56 -9.41 -2.88
N ASP A 123 -8.80 -9.72 -2.52
CA ASP A 123 -9.66 -10.61 -3.31
C ASP A 123 -9.86 -10.05 -4.73
N VAL A 124 -10.24 -8.77 -4.81
CA VAL A 124 -10.40 -8.09 -6.11
C VAL A 124 -9.09 -8.02 -6.89
N LEU A 125 -7.98 -7.67 -6.23
CA LEU A 125 -6.65 -7.65 -6.88
C LEU A 125 -6.26 -9.03 -7.40
N SER A 126 -6.60 -10.08 -6.67
CA SER A 126 -6.31 -11.48 -7.06
C SER A 126 -7.10 -11.91 -8.30
N TYR A 127 -8.33 -11.41 -8.47
CA TYR A 127 -9.10 -11.61 -9.70
C TYR A 127 -8.36 -11.08 -10.93
N TYR A 128 -7.69 -9.93 -10.79
CA TYR A 128 -6.81 -9.36 -11.82
C TYR A 128 -5.39 -9.93 -11.82
N LYS A 129 -5.14 -10.99 -11.03
CA LYS A 129 -3.82 -11.64 -10.92
C LYS A 129 -2.71 -10.71 -10.46
N ILE A 130 -3.06 -9.69 -9.67
CA ILE A 130 -2.11 -8.76 -9.06
C ILE A 130 -1.65 -9.32 -7.71
N ILE A 131 -0.35 -9.51 -7.59
CA ILE A 131 0.31 -9.91 -6.33
C ILE A 131 0.77 -8.67 -5.58
N VAL A 132 0.33 -8.55 -4.32
CA VAL A 132 0.60 -7.41 -3.42
C VAL A 132 1.81 -7.75 -2.55
N ASN A 133 3.01 -7.37 -2.97
CA ASN A 133 4.25 -7.81 -2.31
C ASN A 133 4.70 -6.96 -1.11
N ASP A 134 4.09 -5.80 -0.82
CA ASP A 134 4.57 -4.88 0.23
C ASP A 134 3.44 -4.38 1.14
N ILE A 135 2.78 -5.31 1.83
CA ILE A 135 1.79 -4.98 2.87
C ILE A 135 2.53 -4.65 4.16
N LYS A 136 2.48 -3.39 4.59
CA LYS A 136 3.07 -2.91 5.85
C LYS A 136 2.30 -1.69 6.37
N PRO A 137 2.39 -1.35 7.66
CA PRO A 137 1.63 -0.24 8.25
C PRO A 137 1.87 1.12 7.57
N ASP A 138 3.05 1.34 7.00
CA ASP A 138 3.36 2.57 6.26
C ASP A 138 2.53 2.69 4.97
N ASN A 139 2.15 1.55 4.36
CA ASN A 139 1.42 1.45 3.08
C ASN A 139 -0.08 1.22 3.24
N ILE A 140 -0.61 1.40 4.45
CA ILE A 140 -2.04 1.30 4.76
C ILE A 140 -2.51 2.62 5.35
N ILE A 141 -3.55 3.21 4.77
CA ILE A 141 -4.16 4.47 5.25
C ILE A 141 -5.57 4.17 5.74
N TYR A 142 -5.95 4.75 6.89
CA TYR A 142 -7.32 4.69 7.39
C TYR A 142 -8.03 5.99 7.06
N LEU A 143 -9.09 5.91 6.27
CA LEU A 143 -9.88 7.07 5.84
C LEU A 143 -11.35 6.67 5.69
N ASP A 144 -12.25 7.45 6.31
CA ASP A 144 -13.71 7.31 6.22
C ASP A 144 -14.22 5.90 6.56
N GLY A 145 -13.68 5.31 7.65
CA GLY A 145 -14.10 4.00 8.11
C GLY A 145 -13.52 2.80 7.33
N ASP A 146 -12.66 3.05 6.33
CA ASP A 146 -12.07 2.00 5.50
C ASP A 146 -10.54 2.10 5.45
N PHE A 147 -9.89 0.95 5.20
CA PHE A 147 -8.44 0.85 5.07
C PHE A 147 -8.06 0.82 3.59
N LYS A 148 -7.27 1.80 3.17
CA LYS A 148 -6.78 1.98 1.79
C LYS A 148 -5.36 1.44 1.66
N LEU A 149 -5.06 0.76 0.55
CA LEU A 149 -3.69 0.32 0.21
C LEU A 149 -3.01 1.37 -0.67
N VAL A 150 -1.81 1.76 -0.29
CA VAL A 150 -0.99 2.73 -1.04
C VAL A 150 0.40 2.15 -1.34
N ASP A 151 1.15 2.81 -2.21
CA ASP A 151 2.51 2.43 -2.61
C ASP A 151 2.58 1.08 -3.35
N CYS A 152 2.13 1.09 -4.61
CA CYS A 152 2.02 -0.10 -5.45
C CYS A 152 3.31 -0.46 -6.23
N ASP A 153 4.48 0.12 -5.91
CA ASP A 153 5.74 -0.10 -6.64
C ASP A 153 6.14 -1.58 -6.76
N PHE A 154 5.75 -2.37 -5.77
CA PHE A 154 6.05 -3.80 -5.72
C PHE A 154 4.91 -4.70 -6.19
N TYR A 155 3.78 -4.13 -6.60
CA TYR A 155 2.68 -4.91 -7.14
C TYR A 155 3.08 -5.48 -8.51
N ARG A 156 2.69 -6.72 -8.77
CA ARG A 156 3.03 -7.41 -10.00
C ARG A 156 1.82 -8.14 -10.55
N VAL A 157 1.52 -7.91 -11.82
CA VAL A 157 0.58 -8.73 -12.57
C VAL A 157 1.28 -10.03 -12.96
N ASP A 158 0.76 -11.18 -12.53
CA ASP A 158 1.29 -12.49 -12.85
C ASP A 158 0.24 -13.31 -13.61
N THR A 159 0.24 -13.15 -14.93
CA THR A 159 -0.75 -13.78 -15.81
C THR A 159 -0.66 -15.32 -15.87
N SER A 160 0.43 -15.90 -15.36
CA SER A 160 0.59 -17.36 -15.28
C SER A 160 -0.24 -17.99 -14.16
N LEU A 161 -0.69 -17.18 -13.19
CA LEU A 161 -1.47 -17.65 -12.05
C LEU A 161 -2.95 -17.75 -12.37
N THR A 162 -3.63 -18.70 -11.73
CA THR A 162 -5.09 -18.67 -11.62
C THR A 162 -5.53 -17.65 -10.56
N TYR A 163 -6.83 -17.33 -10.52
CA TYR A 163 -7.39 -16.53 -9.42
C TYR A 163 -7.11 -17.18 -8.06
N SER A 164 -7.32 -18.47 -7.92
CA SER A 164 -7.11 -19.22 -6.69
C SER A 164 -5.65 -19.14 -6.20
N ASP A 165 -4.69 -19.30 -7.11
CA ASP A 165 -3.26 -19.21 -6.78
C ASP A 165 -2.86 -17.79 -6.35
N SER A 166 -3.38 -16.79 -7.07
CA SER A 166 -3.16 -15.38 -6.74
C SER A 166 -3.72 -15.03 -5.37
N LEU A 167 -4.96 -15.46 -5.08
CA LEU A 167 -5.62 -15.23 -3.80
C LEU A 167 -4.87 -15.93 -2.66
N LYS A 168 -4.44 -17.16 -2.85
CA LYS A 168 -3.64 -17.90 -1.87
C LYS A 168 -2.34 -17.15 -1.55
N LYS A 169 -1.56 -16.77 -2.56
CA LYS A 169 -0.33 -16.00 -2.38
C LYS A 169 -0.57 -14.69 -1.63
N ASN A 170 -1.56 -13.92 -2.04
CA ASN A 170 -1.89 -12.65 -1.43
C ASN A 170 -2.36 -12.81 0.03
N LYS A 171 -3.15 -13.84 0.35
CA LYS A 171 -3.53 -14.18 1.73
C LYS A 171 -2.32 -14.53 2.59
N GLU A 172 -1.38 -15.30 2.08
CA GLU A 172 -0.13 -15.64 2.79
C GLU A 172 0.68 -14.37 3.13
N ILE A 173 0.80 -13.44 2.16
CA ILE A 173 1.48 -12.15 2.37
C ILE A 173 0.75 -11.30 3.42
N LEU A 174 -0.58 -11.19 3.33
CA LEU A 174 -1.39 -10.46 4.31
C LEU A 174 -1.24 -11.06 5.72
N ASN A 175 -1.38 -12.37 5.85
CA ASN A 175 -1.26 -13.08 7.13
C ASN A 175 0.11 -12.85 7.77
N HIS A 176 1.19 -12.92 6.96
CA HIS A 176 2.53 -12.65 7.44
C HIS A 176 2.71 -11.19 7.93
N ALA A 177 2.23 -10.22 7.15
CA ALA A 177 2.26 -8.81 7.52
C ALA A 177 1.44 -8.55 8.80
N TYR A 178 0.25 -9.13 8.88
CA TYR A 178 -0.64 -9.01 10.03
C TYR A 178 -0.02 -9.58 11.30
N LYS A 179 0.55 -10.79 11.23
CA LYS A 179 1.28 -11.40 12.34
C LYS A 179 2.42 -10.52 12.86
N LYS A 180 3.20 -9.91 11.95
CA LYS A 180 4.25 -8.96 12.33
C LYS A 180 3.70 -7.73 13.05
N ILE A 181 2.55 -7.20 12.61
CA ILE A 181 1.90 -6.06 13.24
C ILE A 181 1.44 -6.41 14.64
N ILE A 182 0.76 -7.54 14.82
CA ILE A 182 0.28 -8.02 16.13
C ILE A 182 1.45 -8.17 17.09
N ASN A 183 2.47 -8.92 16.72
CA ASN A 183 3.63 -9.14 17.56
C ASN A 183 4.33 -7.83 17.96
N LYS A 184 4.48 -6.91 17.02
CA LYS A 184 5.20 -5.64 17.26
C LYS A 184 4.44 -4.66 18.15
N TYR A 185 3.11 -4.60 18.04
CA TYR A 185 2.32 -3.52 18.63
C TYR A 185 1.41 -3.96 19.76
N PHE A 186 1.05 -5.25 19.87
CA PHE A 186 0.04 -5.75 20.80
C PHE A 186 0.56 -6.78 21.82
N GLU A 187 1.65 -7.53 21.57
CA GLU A 187 2.15 -8.58 22.47
C GLU A 187 2.79 -8.08 23.78
N CYS A 188 2.93 -6.77 23.99
CA CYS A 188 3.55 -6.20 25.21
C CYS A 188 2.57 -5.69 26.28
N LYS A 189 1.28 -5.88 26.15
CA LYS A 189 0.27 -5.45 27.17
C LYS A 189 -0.38 -6.67 27.83
N THR A 190 -0.01 -6.87 29.09
CA THR A 190 -0.62 -7.67 30.18
C THR A 190 -1.61 -8.79 29.86
N TYR A 191 -1.43 -9.92 30.53
CA TYR A 191 -2.14 -11.22 30.52
C TYR A 191 -3.67 -11.22 30.37
N LYS A 192 -4.36 -10.11 30.60
CA LYS A 192 -5.83 -10.02 30.49
C LYS A 192 -6.33 -9.71 29.07
N ASP A 193 -5.52 -9.04 28.24
CA ASP A 193 -5.91 -8.72 26.86
C ASP A 193 -5.51 -9.83 25.87
N ASN A 194 -4.60 -10.71 26.27
CA ASN A 194 -4.10 -11.82 25.44
C ASN A 194 -5.17 -12.86 25.07
N ASP A 195 -6.18 -13.08 25.93
CA ASP A 195 -7.23 -14.06 25.63
C ASP A 195 -8.13 -13.62 24.47
N ILE A 196 -8.39 -12.32 24.34
CA ILE A 196 -9.21 -11.78 23.25
C ILE A 196 -8.44 -11.81 21.93
N ILE A 197 -7.16 -11.43 21.95
CA ILE A 197 -6.30 -11.43 20.77
C ILE A 197 -6.00 -12.86 20.32
N ASN A 198 -5.69 -13.77 21.26
CA ASN A 198 -5.44 -15.19 20.95
C ASN A 198 -6.69 -15.92 20.44
N THR A 199 -7.87 -15.58 20.94
CA THR A 199 -9.14 -16.16 20.44
C THR A 199 -9.41 -15.67 19.01
N SER A 200 -9.19 -14.38 18.73
CA SER A 200 -9.29 -13.83 17.38
C SER A 200 -8.28 -14.50 16.44
N LEU A 201 -7.01 -14.62 16.83
CA LEU A 201 -5.98 -15.26 16.03
C LEU A 201 -6.28 -16.76 15.77
N ARG A 202 -6.79 -17.52 16.77
CA ARG A 202 -7.13 -18.93 16.59
C ARG A 202 -8.25 -19.16 15.55
N MET A 203 -9.24 -18.28 15.50
CA MET A 203 -10.31 -18.35 14.48
C MET A 203 -9.79 -18.14 13.05
N TRP A 204 -8.66 -17.44 12.87
CA TRP A 204 -8.08 -17.11 11.57
C TRP A 204 -7.16 -18.19 10.99
N PHE A 205 -6.62 -19.08 11.85
CA PHE A 205 -5.75 -20.18 11.42
C PHE A 205 -6.50 -21.46 11.05
N LEU A 206 -7.84 -21.49 11.23
CA LEU A 206 -8.69 -22.67 10.95
C LEU A 206 -9.46 -22.58 9.62
N TRP A 207 -9.24 -21.54 8.81
CA TRP A 207 -9.79 -21.35 7.47
C TRP A 207 -8.62 -21.00 6.54
#